data_61a0d3b0d28025a5f2980bc42cff8ee4
#
_entry.id   61a0d3b0d28025a5f2980bc42cff8ee4
#
_cell.length_a   1.000
_cell.length_b   1.000
_cell.length_c   1.000
_cell.angle_alpha   90.00
_cell.angle_beta   90.00
_cell.angle_gamma   90.00
#
_symmetry.space_group_name_H-M   'P 1'
#
loop_
_entity.id
_entity.type
_entity.pdbx_description
1 polymer ?
#
loop_
_entity_poly.entity_id
_entity_poly.type
_entity_poly.pdbx_seq_one_letter_code
_entity_poly.pdbx_strand_id
1 'polypeptide(L)'
;MNTAKQQLVNHGVHPSVQRIAIMKYLMEHRTHPTVDTIYTDLLPILPTLSRTTVYNTLELFCEKNAAMSLTIDRRNIRYDGCVKPHAHFMCNGCGRVFDVEINEHVRAHLYDSDQYAVEKVELNFSGLCPECLEEQKELQ
;
A
#
# COMPACT_ATOMS: atom_id res chain seq x y z
N MET A 1 -3.39 15.32 13.56
CA MET A 1 -3.29 14.62 12.27
C MET A 1 -2.42 15.37 11.29
N ASN A 2 -1.50 14.70 10.63
CA ASN A 2 -0.70 15.33 9.59
C ASN A 2 -1.51 15.45 8.30
N THR A 3 -1.41 16.62 7.64
CA THR A 3 -1.90 16.77 6.27
C THR A 3 -0.97 16.02 5.31
N ALA A 4 -1.43 15.81 4.08
CA ALA A 4 -0.59 15.19 3.05
C ALA A 4 0.72 15.97 2.84
N LYS A 5 0.64 17.31 2.81
CA LYS A 5 1.82 18.16 2.67
C LYS A 5 2.80 17.96 3.84
N GLN A 6 2.29 17.92 5.06
CA GLN A 6 3.13 17.70 6.25
C GLN A 6 3.80 16.33 6.22
N GLN A 7 3.05 15.32 5.80
CA GLN A 7 3.57 13.96 5.67
C GLN A 7 4.76 13.93 4.70
N LEU A 8 4.65 14.61 3.56
CA LEU A 8 5.74 14.69 2.60
C LEU A 8 6.96 15.41 3.18
N VAL A 9 6.74 16.57 3.80
CA VAL A 9 7.84 17.35 4.41
C VAL A 9 8.54 16.54 5.49
N ASN A 10 7.77 15.83 6.33
CA ASN A 10 8.33 15.01 7.40
C ASN A 10 9.21 13.86 6.88
N HIS A 11 8.99 13.42 5.66
CA HIS A 11 9.77 12.36 5.04
C HIS A 11 10.81 12.88 4.03
N GLY A 12 11.05 14.19 4.02
CA GLY A 12 12.07 14.79 3.16
C GLY A 12 11.68 14.84 1.68
N VAL A 13 10.40 14.86 1.39
CA VAL A 13 9.88 14.99 0.02
C VAL A 13 9.41 16.43 -0.20
N HIS A 14 9.97 17.09 -1.22
CA HIS A 14 9.53 18.43 -1.58
C HIS A 14 8.09 18.40 -2.07
N PRO A 15 7.17 19.13 -1.43
CA PRO A 15 5.76 19.10 -1.82
C PRO A 15 5.52 19.84 -3.15
N SER A 16 4.69 19.22 -3.99
CA SER A 16 4.19 19.83 -5.22
C SER A 16 2.71 19.49 -5.31
N VAL A 17 1.99 20.17 -6.21
CA VAL A 17 0.56 19.93 -6.39
C VAL A 17 0.28 18.45 -6.65
N GLN A 18 1.03 17.83 -7.57
CA GLN A 18 0.84 16.43 -7.91
C GLN A 18 1.22 15.49 -6.77
N ARG A 19 2.35 15.73 -6.12
CA ARG A 19 2.80 14.92 -4.98
C ARG A 19 1.83 14.98 -3.80
N ILE A 20 1.34 16.17 -3.50
CA ILE A 20 0.35 16.36 -2.43
C ILE A 20 -0.93 15.58 -2.76
N ALA A 21 -1.42 15.68 -4.00
CA ALA A 21 -2.64 14.98 -4.42
C ALA A 21 -2.48 13.46 -4.33
N ILE A 22 -1.35 12.91 -4.75
CA ILE A 22 -1.08 11.47 -4.68
C ILE A 22 -0.97 11.00 -3.23
N MET A 23 -0.27 11.74 -2.38
CA MET A 23 -0.18 11.39 -0.96
C MET A 23 -1.55 11.45 -0.28
N LYS A 24 -2.33 12.49 -0.56
CA LYS A 24 -3.69 12.62 -0.03
C LYS A 24 -4.55 11.43 -0.45
N TYR A 25 -4.43 11.01 -1.70
CA TYR A 25 -5.14 9.83 -2.21
C TYR A 25 -4.79 8.59 -1.38
N LEU A 26 -3.50 8.33 -1.15
CA LEU A 26 -3.06 7.19 -0.35
C LEU A 26 -3.57 7.25 1.09
N MET A 27 -3.63 8.45 1.68
CA MET A 27 -4.11 8.63 3.05
C MET A 27 -5.62 8.40 3.18
N GLU A 28 -6.38 8.75 2.13
CA GLU A 28 -7.84 8.62 2.13
C GLU A 28 -8.32 7.25 1.63
N HIS A 29 -7.52 6.58 0.82
CA HIS A 29 -7.90 5.30 0.20
C HIS A 29 -6.98 4.18 0.70
N ARG A 30 -7.44 3.50 1.74
CA ARG A 30 -6.70 2.38 2.36
C ARG A 30 -7.02 1.06 1.65
N THR A 31 -7.23 1.12 0.34
CA THR A 31 -7.59 -0.02 -0.51
C THR A 31 -6.39 -0.64 -1.21
N HIS A 32 -5.19 -0.17 -0.93
CA HIS A 32 -3.95 -0.62 -1.54
C HIS A 32 -3.99 -0.46 -3.06
N PRO A 33 -4.07 0.80 -3.54
CA PRO A 33 -4.28 1.08 -4.96
C PRO A 33 -3.04 0.78 -5.81
N THR A 34 -3.29 0.52 -7.09
CA THR A 34 -2.27 0.43 -8.13
C THR A 34 -2.01 1.81 -8.75
N VAL A 35 -0.94 1.92 -9.54
CA VAL A 35 -0.67 3.15 -10.32
C VAL A 35 -1.87 3.51 -11.19
N ASP A 36 -2.45 2.53 -11.89
CA ASP A 36 -3.58 2.78 -12.79
C ASP A 36 -4.80 3.30 -12.04
N THR A 37 -5.10 2.76 -10.87
CA THR A 37 -6.23 3.22 -10.07
C THR A 37 -6.03 4.66 -9.62
N ILE A 38 -4.86 4.99 -9.11
CA ILE A 38 -4.54 6.36 -8.67
C ILE A 38 -4.62 7.33 -9.85
N TYR A 39 -4.01 6.95 -10.97
CA TYR A 39 -4.03 7.77 -12.18
C TYR A 39 -5.46 8.05 -12.66
N THR A 40 -6.26 7.00 -12.77
CA THR A 40 -7.64 7.12 -13.25
C THR A 40 -8.48 8.01 -12.35
N ASP A 41 -8.32 7.86 -11.03
CA ASP A 41 -9.12 8.63 -10.07
C ASP A 41 -8.69 10.08 -9.97
N LEU A 42 -7.40 10.38 -10.14
CA LEU A 42 -6.88 11.75 -10.04
C LEU A 42 -6.93 12.53 -11.35
N LEU A 43 -6.99 11.86 -12.49
CA LEU A 43 -6.98 12.52 -13.80
C LEU A 43 -8.04 13.61 -13.97
N PRO A 44 -9.30 13.43 -13.49
CA PRO A 44 -10.32 14.49 -13.62
C PRO A 44 -9.96 15.80 -12.91
N ILE A 45 -9.19 15.75 -11.81
CA ILE A 45 -8.79 16.95 -11.08
C ILE A 45 -7.38 17.41 -11.42
N LEU A 46 -6.58 16.55 -12.06
CA LEU A 46 -5.22 16.86 -12.51
C LEU A 46 -5.07 16.43 -13.97
N PRO A 47 -5.61 17.22 -14.92
CA PRO A 47 -5.66 16.79 -16.33
C PRO A 47 -4.31 16.57 -16.99
N THR A 48 -3.23 17.15 -16.45
CA THR A 48 -1.88 16.98 -16.98
C THR A 48 -1.12 15.81 -16.35
N LEU A 49 -1.76 15.08 -15.42
CA LEU A 49 -1.14 13.94 -14.77
C LEU A 49 -0.89 12.81 -15.79
N SER A 50 0.25 12.13 -15.66
CA SER A 50 0.57 10.95 -16.46
C SER A 50 0.81 9.74 -15.56
N ARG A 51 0.67 8.53 -16.13
CA ARG A 51 1.00 7.29 -15.40
C ARG A 51 2.45 7.28 -14.94
N THR A 52 3.35 7.75 -15.80
CA THR A 52 4.78 7.83 -15.47
C THR A 52 5.01 8.73 -14.26
N THR A 53 4.32 9.87 -14.19
CA THR A 53 4.43 10.78 -13.03
C THR A 53 3.93 10.09 -11.76
N VAL A 54 2.80 9.40 -11.83
CA VAL A 54 2.26 8.66 -10.67
C VAL A 54 3.27 7.60 -10.21
N TYR A 55 3.77 6.79 -11.14
CA TYR A 55 4.75 5.76 -10.83
C TYR A 55 6.02 6.34 -10.18
N ASN A 56 6.62 7.36 -10.80
CA ASN A 56 7.84 7.97 -10.29
C ASN A 56 7.63 8.61 -8.92
N THR A 57 6.46 9.22 -8.70
CA THR A 57 6.12 9.83 -7.42
C THR A 57 5.98 8.76 -6.32
N LEU A 58 5.30 7.67 -6.62
CA LEU A 58 5.15 6.56 -5.66
C LEU A 58 6.50 5.92 -5.32
N GLU A 59 7.36 5.74 -6.32
CA GLU A 59 8.71 5.22 -6.08
C GLU A 59 9.53 6.16 -5.19
N LEU A 60 9.42 7.47 -5.42
CA LEU A 60 10.06 8.46 -4.54
C LEU A 60 9.52 8.36 -3.11
N PHE A 61 8.21 8.22 -2.95
CA PHE A 61 7.61 8.06 -1.62
C PHE A 61 8.15 6.80 -0.91
N CYS A 62 8.27 5.70 -1.63
CA CYS A 62 8.81 4.47 -1.06
C CYS A 62 10.29 4.62 -0.68
N GLU A 63 11.07 5.27 -1.52
CA GLU A 63 12.49 5.55 -1.25
C GLU A 63 12.66 6.38 0.03
N LYS A 64 11.75 7.31 0.28
CA LYS A 64 11.77 8.19 1.45
C LYS A 64 10.97 7.65 2.63
N ASN A 65 10.47 6.43 2.55
CA ASN A 65 9.65 5.78 3.58
C ASN A 65 8.35 6.53 3.89
N ALA A 66 7.85 7.30 2.93
CA ALA A 66 6.55 7.98 3.05
C ALA A 66 5.39 7.06 2.62
N ALA A 67 5.70 6.00 1.90
CA ALA A 67 4.77 4.96 1.50
C ALA A 67 5.52 3.64 1.39
N MET A 68 4.79 2.54 1.19
CA MET A 68 5.40 1.24 0.94
C MET A 68 4.74 0.58 -0.27
N SER A 69 5.53 -0.19 -1.00
CA SER A 69 5.03 -0.99 -2.12
C SER A 69 4.75 -2.41 -1.64
N LEU A 70 3.75 -3.05 -2.25
CA LEU A 70 3.34 -4.41 -1.93
C LEU A 70 3.42 -5.27 -3.18
N THR A 71 4.03 -6.44 -3.04
CA THR A 71 4.14 -7.42 -4.13
C THR A 71 3.19 -8.59 -3.97
N ILE A 72 2.23 -8.47 -3.07
CA ILE A 72 1.23 -9.51 -2.79
C ILE A 72 0.38 -9.85 -4.01
N ASP A 73 0.09 -8.84 -4.86
CA ASP A 73 -0.61 -9.02 -6.12
C ASP A 73 0.43 -9.30 -7.23
N ARG A 74 0.34 -10.47 -7.87
CA ARG A 74 1.30 -10.87 -8.90
C ARG A 74 1.19 -10.06 -10.19
N ARG A 75 0.04 -9.43 -10.42
CA ARG A 75 -0.23 -8.68 -11.66
C ARG A 75 0.22 -7.24 -11.58
N ASN A 76 0.07 -6.62 -10.41
CA ASN A 76 0.34 -5.20 -10.24
C ASN A 76 0.96 -4.93 -8.88
N ILE A 77 1.90 -3.99 -8.83
CA ILE A 77 2.41 -3.48 -7.57
C ILE A 77 1.31 -2.62 -6.96
N ARG A 78 1.03 -2.83 -5.68
CA ARG A 78 0.10 -2.01 -4.91
C ARG A 78 0.89 -1.13 -3.94
N TYR A 79 0.26 -0.06 -3.49
CA TYR A 79 0.91 0.92 -2.62
C TYR A 79 0.06 1.17 -1.39
N ASP A 80 0.73 1.43 -0.27
CA ASP A 80 0.11 1.70 1.01
C ASP A 80 0.76 2.93 1.63
N GLY A 81 -0.05 3.89 2.06
CA GLY A 81 0.42 5.07 2.76
C GLY A 81 0.78 4.81 4.21
N CYS A 82 0.51 3.62 4.73
CA CYS A 82 0.88 3.23 6.08
C CYS A 82 2.19 2.47 6.07
N VAL A 83 3.22 3.06 6.67
CA VAL A 83 4.55 2.43 6.73
C VAL A 83 4.78 1.65 8.04
N LYS A 84 3.78 1.60 8.91
CA LYS A 84 3.87 0.80 10.14
C LYS A 84 3.86 -0.68 9.77
N PRO A 85 4.69 -1.50 10.42
CA PRO A 85 4.71 -2.93 10.13
C PRO A 85 3.35 -3.58 10.37
N HIS A 86 2.82 -4.23 9.35
CA HIS A 86 1.59 -5.02 9.42
C HIS A 86 1.62 -6.06 8.30
N ALA A 87 0.76 -7.06 8.40
CA ALA A 87 0.62 -8.05 7.34
C ALA A 87 -0.47 -7.64 6.36
N HIS A 88 -0.51 -8.29 5.23
CA HIS A 88 -1.56 -8.09 4.22
C HIS A 88 -2.20 -9.42 3.88
N PHE A 89 -3.47 -9.37 3.50
CA PHE A 89 -4.23 -10.52 3.05
C PHE A 89 -4.85 -10.20 1.70
N MET A 90 -4.62 -11.07 0.72
CA MET A 90 -5.24 -10.93 -0.60
C MET A 90 -6.34 -11.97 -0.75
N CYS A 91 -7.54 -11.52 -1.09
CA CYS A 91 -8.66 -12.41 -1.38
C CYS A 91 -8.58 -12.92 -2.81
N ASN A 92 -8.54 -14.23 -2.97
CA ASN A 92 -8.51 -14.86 -4.31
C ASN A 92 -9.87 -14.80 -5.01
N GLY A 93 -10.93 -14.55 -4.27
CA GLY A 93 -12.27 -14.45 -4.83
C GLY A 93 -12.58 -13.09 -5.43
N CYS A 94 -12.36 -12.01 -4.67
CA CYS A 94 -12.69 -10.66 -5.11
C CYS A 94 -11.47 -9.79 -5.44
N GLY A 95 -10.24 -10.25 -5.17
CA GLY A 95 -9.01 -9.54 -5.49
C GLY A 95 -8.66 -8.38 -4.55
N ARG A 96 -9.47 -8.13 -3.51
CA ARG A 96 -9.18 -7.06 -2.55
C ARG A 96 -8.00 -7.42 -1.66
N VAL A 97 -7.28 -6.41 -1.23
CA VAL A 97 -6.16 -6.54 -0.30
C VAL A 97 -6.54 -5.85 1.01
N PHE A 98 -6.36 -6.54 2.12
CA PHE A 98 -6.71 -6.07 3.45
C PHE A 98 -5.47 -5.98 4.32
N ASP A 99 -5.46 -5.04 5.26
CA ASP A 99 -4.47 -4.99 6.33
C ASP A 99 -4.83 -6.02 7.39
N VAL A 100 -3.85 -6.74 7.87
CA VAL A 100 -3.99 -7.74 8.94
C VAL A 100 -3.00 -7.43 10.04
N GLU A 101 -3.49 -7.29 11.26
CA GLU A 101 -2.61 -7.11 12.41
C GLU A 101 -1.92 -8.40 12.78
N ILE A 102 -0.65 -8.31 13.12
CA ILE A 102 0.14 -9.45 13.59
C ILE A 102 0.35 -9.32 15.10
N ASN A 103 0.21 -10.42 15.81
CA ASN A 103 0.53 -10.48 17.23
C ASN A 103 1.98 -10.03 17.45
N GLU A 104 2.21 -9.18 18.44
CA GLU A 104 3.54 -8.65 18.78
C GLU A 104 4.56 -9.75 19.04
N HIS A 105 4.14 -10.82 19.71
CA HIS A 105 5.01 -11.96 19.99
C HIS A 105 5.45 -12.66 18.70
N VAL A 106 4.54 -12.85 17.76
CA VAL A 106 4.84 -13.42 16.45
C VAL A 106 5.79 -12.50 15.68
N ARG A 107 5.52 -11.20 15.69
CA ARG A 107 6.36 -10.22 14.99
C ARG A 107 7.81 -10.25 15.51
N ALA A 108 7.98 -10.33 16.82
CA ALA A 108 9.31 -10.34 17.45
C ALA A 108 10.12 -11.59 17.08
N HIS A 109 9.46 -12.67 16.67
CA HIS A 109 10.08 -13.96 16.37
C HIS A 109 9.97 -14.38 14.89
N LEU A 110 9.57 -13.48 14.01
CA LEU A 110 9.50 -13.77 12.58
C LEU A 110 10.84 -14.07 11.96
N TYR A 111 11.89 -13.58 12.58
CA TYR A 111 13.23 -13.67 12.04
C TYR A 111 14.20 -13.84 13.19
N ASP A 112 15.01 -14.89 13.12
CA ASP A 112 15.93 -15.26 14.19
C ASP A 112 17.30 -15.59 13.60
N SER A 113 17.96 -14.60 13.03
CA SER A 113 19.29 -14.75 12.48
C SER A 113 20.03 -13.42 12.51
N ASP A 114 21.30 -13.46 12.95
CA ASP A 114 22.18 -12.29 12.95
C ASP A 114 23.00 -12.17 11.67
N GLN A 115 22.82 -13.10 10.74
CA GLN A 115 23.64 -13.15 9.50
C GLN A 115 23.30 -12.05 8.50
N TYR A 116 22.06 -11.56 8.53
CA TYR A 116 21.59 -10.63 7.50
C TYR A 116 21.11 -9.34 8.13
N ALA A 117 21.44 -8.21 7.49
CA ALA A 117 20.85 -6.93 7.85
C ALA A 117 19.51 -6.80 7.10
N VAL A 118 18.41 -7.08 7.76
CA VAL A 118 17.07 -7.07 7.14
C VAL A 118 16.57 -5.62 7.04
N GLU A 119 16.31 -5.16 5.83
CA GLU A 119 15.78 -3.82 5.58
C GLU A 119 14.26 -3.82 5.40
N LYS A 120 13.68 -4.92 4.94
CA LYS A 120 12.25 -5.01 4.66
C LYS A 120 11.74 -6.41 4.98
N VAL A 121 10.59 -6.45 5.64
CA VAL A 121 9.83 -7.69 5.84
C VAL A 121 8.44 -7.48 5.26
N GLU A 122 8.01 -8.39 4.40
CA GLU A 122 6.66 -8.39 3.84
C GLU A 122 6.01 -9.74 4.18
N LEU A 123 4.93 -9.70 4.94
CA LEU A 123 4.20 -10.90 5.36
C LEU A 123 2.84 -10.89 4.69
N ASN A 124 2.60 -11.87 3.84
CA ASN A 124 1.41 -11.94 3.01
C ASN A 124 0.63 -13.22 3.26
N PHE A 125 -0.67 -13.08 3.39
CA PHE A 125 -1.61 -14.20 3.44
C PHE A 125 -2.52 -14.15 2.22
N SER A 126 -3.00 -15.29 1.76
CA SER A 126 -3.97 -15.36 0.68
C SER A 126 -5.04 -16.41 0.99
N GLY A 127 -6.21 -16.22 0.45
CA GLY A 127 -7.34 -17.10 0.68
C GLY A 127 -8.64 -16.44 0.29
N LEU A 128 -9.67 -16.57 1.11
CA LEU A 128 -10.97 -15.93 0.88
C LEU A 128 -11.30 -14.98 2.03
N CYS A 129 -11.74 -13.76 1.70
CA CYS A 129 -12.25 -12.82 2.69
C CYS A 129 -13.61 -13.31 3.23
N PRO A 130 -14.10 -12.73 4.35
CA PRO A 130 -15.36 -13.17 4.94
C PRO A 130 -16.55 -13.19 3.97
N GLU A 131 -16.67 -12.17 3.13
CA GLU A 131 -17.76 -12.09 2.14
C GLU A 131 -17.67 -13.21 1.11
N CYS A 132 -16.48 -13.44 0.53
CA CYS A 132 -16.28 -14.48 -0.46
C CYS A 132 -16.41 -15.87 0.14
N LEU A 133 -16.01 -16.02 1.41
CA LEU A 133 -16.16 -17.29 2.11
C LEU A 133 -17.65 -17.63 2.32
N GLU A 134 -18.47 -16.63 2.68
CA GLU A 134 -19.92 -16.83 2.81
C GLU A 134 -20.57 -17.16 1.48
N GLU A 135 -20.20 -16.46 0.40
CA GLU A 135 -20.71 -16.74 -0.95
C GLU A 135 -20.38 -18.16 -1.38
N GLN A 136 -19.18 -18.65 -1.09
CA GLN A 136 -18.80 -20.00 -1.41
C GLN A 136 -19.64 -21.03 -0.65
N LYS A 137 -19.94 -20.78 0.63
CA LYS A 137 -20.78 -21.65 1.45
C LYS A 137 -22.22 -21.71 0.92
N GLU A 138 -22.75 -20.57 0.46
CA GLU A 138 -24.11 -20.49 -0.09
C GLU A 138 -24.25 -21.29 -1.39
N LEU A 139 -23.17 -21.42 -2.17
CA LEU A 139 -23.17 -22.17 -3.41
C LEU A 139 -23.08 -23.70 -3.21
N GLN A 140 -22.82 -24.13 -2.00
CA GLN A 140 -22.80 -25.56 -1.62
C GLN A 140 -24.12 -25.94 -0.97
#